data_57360ba28584ee4d806ec758e6e5d464
#
_entry.id   57360ba28584ee4d806ec758e6e5d464
#
_cell.length_a   1.000
_cell.length_b   1.000
_cell.length_c   1.000
_cell.angle_alpha   90.00
_cell.angle_beta   90.00
_cell.angle_gamma   90.00
#
_symmetry.space_group_name_H-M   'P 1'
#
loop_
_entity.id
_entity.type
_entity.pdbx_description
1 polymer ?
#
loop_
_entity_poly.entity_id
_entity_poly.type
_entity_poly.pdbx_seq_one_letter_code
_entity_poly.pdbx_strand_id
1 'polypeptide(L)'
;AAGATLNTAGAILNTVYVFSIFAYATYTGLVQKRPGLLLTGIVCGAVRMTVGVATRLPAPQGYVATDGDWPPPSDTCAGFIFNPSGHVMQSALVSLSLRRTGGAAALHAARLVDLTNLAQAIRLIATRGHFTVDIITAILIALVVDEKVAAWQRKAAAAAPEEDAAAALLAAKEH
;
A
#
# COMPACT_ATOMS: atom_id res chain seq x y z
N ALA A 1 21.47 23.35 -10.59
CA ALA A 1 20.10 23.91 -10.61
C ALA A 1 19.07 22.91 -11.16
N ALA A 2 19.26 22.31 -12.35
CA ALA A 2 18.28 21.38 -12.94
C ALA A 2 18.02 20.12 -12.11
N GLY A 3 19.01 19.54 -11.45
CA GLY A 3 18.84 18.36 -10.58
C GLY A 3 18.00 18.62 -9.33
N ALA A 4 18.12 19.80 -8.74
CA ALA A 4 17.31 20.18 -7.58
C ALA A 4 15.81 20.35 -7.94
N THR A 5 15.53 20.94 -9.10
CA THR A 5 14.17 21.15 -9.59
C THR A 5 13.47 19.83 -9.92
N LEU A 6 14.17 18.87 -10.54
CA LEU A 6 13.66 17.52 -10.81
C LEU A 6 13.35 16.74 -9.51
N ASN A 7 14.19 16.89 -8.50
CA ASN A 7 13.95 16.28 -7.19
C ASN A 7 12.70 16.86 -6.49
N THR A 8 12.52 18.17 -6.54
CA THR A 8 11.36 18.84 -5.94
C THR A 8 10.07 18.45 -6.66
N ALA A 9 10.04 18.45 -7.99
CA ALA A 9 8.88 18.01 -8.76
C ALA A 9 8.53 16.54 -8.48
N GLY A 10 9.53 15.68 -8.41
CA GLY A 10 9.35 14.26 -8.06
C GLY A 10 8.79 14.07 -6.63
N ALA A 11 9.23 14.86 -5.67
CA ALA A 11 8.72 14.84 -4.30
C ALA A 11 7.26 15.29 -4.22
N ILE A 12 6.90 16.36 -4.92
CA ILE A 12 5.52 16.86 -4.97
C ILE A 12 4.59 15.82 -5.61
N LEU A 13 4.97 15.28 -6.77
CA LEU A 13 4.17 14.24 -7.45
C LEU A 13 3.99 13.01 -6.56
N ASN A 14 5.04 12.57 -5.87
CA ASN A 14 4.96 11.47 -4.92
C ASN A 14 3.99 11.77 -3.78
N THR A 15 4.05 12.97 -3.20
CA THR A 15 3.17 13.39 -2.11
C THR A 15 1.71 13.40 -2.58
N VAL A 16 1.41 14.03 -3.71
CA VAL A 16 0.06 14.06 -4.29
C VAL A 16 -0.46 12.64 -4.56
N TYR A 17 0.38 11.78 -5.12
CA TYR A 17 0.02 10.40 -5.40
C TYR A 17 -0.33 9.63 -4.12
N VAL A 18 0.49 9.73 -3.08
CA VAL A 18 0.26 9.06 -1.80
C VAL A 18 -1.04 9.54 -1.15
N PHE A 19 -1.25 10.86 -1.09
CA PHE A 19 -2.49 11.41 -0.54
C PHE A 19 -3.72 10.95 -1.33
N SER A 20 -3.64 10.86 -2.65
CA SER A 20 -4.74 10.36 -3.49
C SER A 20 -5.08 8.90 -3.17
N ILE A 21 -4.08 8.05 -2.98
CA ILE A 21 -4.25 6.65 -2.57
C ILE A 21 -4.95 6.53 -1.21
N PHE A 22 -4.50 7.29 -0.22
CA PHE A 22 -5.11 7.30 1.12
C PHE A 22 -6.53 7.89 1.09
N ALA A 23 -6.75 8.98 0.37
CA ALA A 23 -8.07 9.58 0.20
C ALA A 23 -9.05 8.59 -0.42
N TYR A 24 -8.64 7.87 -1.47
CA TYR A 24 -9.46 6.83 -2.08
C TYR A 24 -9.79 5.70 -1.11
N ALA A 25 -8.80 5.18 -0.35
CA ALA A 25 -9.03 4.13 0.65
C ALA A 25 -9.99 4.58 1.76
N THR A 26 -9.83 5.82 2.24
CA THR A 26 -10.70 6.42 3.25
C THR A 26 -12.12 6.63 2.71
N TYR A 27 -12.25 7.17 1.50
CA TYR A 27 -13.53 7.38 0.84
C TYR A 27 -14.30 6.07 0.65
N THR A 28 -13.65 5.04 0.11
CA THR A 28 -14.29 3.73 -0.08
C THR A 28 -14.65 3.06 1.24
N GLY A 29 -13.81 3.19 2.27
CA GLY A 29 -14.05 2.60 3.59
C GLY A 29 -15.15 3.27 4.38
N LEU A 30 -15.12 4.59 4.46
CA LEU A 30 -16.01 5.36 5.33
C LEU A 30 -17.27 5.87 4.61
N VAL A 31 -17.14 6.38 3.38
CA VAL A 31 -18.27 6.97 2.65
C VAL A 31 -19.05 5.90 1.90
N GLN A 32 -18.37 5.03 1.15
CA GLN A 32 -19.04 3.95 0.42
C GLN A 32 -19.37 2.73 1.32
N LYS A 33 -19.02 2.79 2.61
CA LYS A 33 -19.21 1.68 3.56
C LYS A 33 -18.64 0.34 3.08
N ARG A 34 -17.52 0.39 2.34
CA ARG A 34 -16.78 -0.78 1.84
C ARG A 34 -15.43 -0.89 2.54
N PRO A 35 -15.37 -1.38 3.79
CA PRO A 35 -14.16 -1.31 4.61
C PRO A 35 -13.03 -2.25 4.16
N GLY A 36 -13.26 -3.08 3.14
CA GLY A 36 -12.31 -4.10 2.69
C GLY A 36 -10.93 -3.55 2.38
N LEU A 37 -10.84 -2.49 1.57
CA LEU A 37 -9.57 -1.86 1.21
C LEU A 37 -8.86 -1.26 2.44
N LEU A 38 -9.61 -0.57 3.30
CA LEU A 38 -9.07 0.04 4.51
C LEU A 38 -8.53 -1.03 5.47
N LEU A 39 -9.32 -2.08 5.70
CA LEU A 39 -8.93 -3.21 6.55
C LEU A 39 -7.67 -3.90 6.01
N THR A 40 -7.64 -4.18 4.70
CA THR A 40 -6.47 -4.79 4.04
C THR A 40 -5.25 -3.89 4.20
N GLY A 41 -5.40 -2.58 4.04
CA GLY A 41 -4.33 -1.60 4.24
C GLY A 41 -3.78 -1.60 5.67
N ILE A 42 -4.64 -1.70 6.68
CA ILE A 42 -4.24 -1.79 8.10
C ILE A 42 -3.47 -3.08 8.36
N VAL A 43 -3.98 -4.23 7.90
CA VAL A 43 -3.32 -5.53 8.06
C VAL A 43 -1.96 -5.55 7.35
N CYS A 44 -1.90 -5.05 6.12
CA CYS A 44 -0.64 -4.90 5.38
C CYS A 44 0.37 -4.01 6.12
N GLY A 45 -0.10 -2.90 6.70
CA GLY A 45 0.72 -2.01 7.52
C GLY A 45 1.30 -2.73 8.74
N ALA A 46 0.48 -3.51 9.45
CA ALA A 46 0.92 -4.30 10.61
C ALA A 46 1.96 -5.37 10.21
N VAL A 47 1.71 -6.12 9.12
CA VAL A 47 2.67 -7.10 8.59
C VAL A 47 3.97 -6.42 8.20
N ARG A 48 3.90 -5.28 7.48
CA ARG A 48 5.07 -4.50 7.09
C ARG A 48 5.90 -4.07 8.29
N MET A 49 5.26 -3.54 9.33
CA MET A 49 5.95 -3.11 10.56
C MET A 49 6.61 -4.29 11.27
N THR A 50 5.91 -5.42 11.39
CA THR A 50 6.44 -6.63 12.03
C THR A 50 7.66 -7.16 11.29
N VAL A 51 7.55 -7.30 9.97
CA VAL A 51 8.66 -7.78 9.13
C VAL A 51 9.83 -6.80 9.17
N GLY A 52 9.56 -5.50 9.13
CA GLY A 52 10.57 -4.45 9.20
C GLY A 52 11.36 -4.49 10.51
N VAL A 53 10.69 -4.61 11.65
CA VAL A 53 11.36 -4.69 12.96
C VAL A 53 12.12 -6.00 13.14
N ALA A 54 11.58 -7.10 12.61
CA ALA A 54 12.19 -8.43 12.74
C ALA A 54 13.43 -8.63 11.85
N THR A 55 13.56 -7.88 10.77
CA THR A 55 14.61 -8.09 9.76
C THR A 55 15.54 -6.89 9.69
N ARG A 56 16.78 -7.06 10.10
CA ARG A 56 17.84 -6.06 9.96
C ARG A 56 18.77 -6.45 8.81
N LEU A 57 18.98 -5.51 7.89
CA LEU A 57 19.94 -5.66 6.81
C LEU A 57 21.25 -4.97 7.19
N PRO A 58 22.40 -5.48 6.72
CA PRO A 58 23.67 -4.76 6.92
C PRO A 58 23.61 -3.42 6.17
N ALA A 59 24.22 -2.40 6.78
CA ALA A 59 24.33 -1.11 6.13
C ALA A 59 25.15 -1.23 4.83
N PRO A 60 24.77 -0.52 3.76
CA PRO A 60 25.58 -0.47 2.56
C PRO A 60 26.98 0.07 2.85
N GLN A 61 27.96 -0.42 2.10
CA GLN A 61 29.33 0.05 2.24
C GLN A 61 29.40 1.57 1.97
N GLY A 62 30.00 2.33 2.89
CA GLY A 62 30.11 3.79 2.81
C GLY A 62 28.86 4.56 3.28
N TYR A 63 27.89 3.90 3.90
CA TYR A 63 26.77 4.56 4.49
C TYR A 63 27.19 5.40 5.70
N VAL A 64 26.76 6.65 5.71
CA VAL A 64 26.91 7.57 6.86
C VAL A 64 25.50 7.84 7.40
N ALA A 65 25.27 7.46 8.67
CA ALA A 65 24.00 7.70 9.32
C ALA A 65 23.72 9.21 9.43
N THR A 66 22.47 9.60 9.22
CA THR A 66 22.01 10.98 9.40
C THR A 66 21.02 11.06 10.56
N ASP A 67 20.86 12.26 11.15
CA ASP A 67 19.96 12.47 12.30
C ASP A 67 18.47 12.17 11.99
N GLY A 68 18.12 12.02 10.72
CA GLY A 68 16.77 11.67 10.28
C GLY A 68 16.54 10.17 10.05
N ASP A 69 17.55 9.33 10.26
CA ASP A 69 17.41 7.89 10.06
C ASP A 69 16.65 7.25 11.22
N TRP A 70 15.64 6.46 10.87
CA TRP A 70 14.84 5.72 11.84
C TRP A 70 14.93 4.20 11.60
N PRO A 71 15.24 3.38 12.63
CA PRO A 71 15.63 3.76 13.98
C PRO A 71 17.03 4.41 14.01
N PRO A 72 17.32 5.25 15.02
CA PRO A 72 18.62 5.88 15.12
C PRO A 72 19.71 4.81 15.13
N PRO A 73 20.83 5.03 14.41
CA PRO A 73 21.92 4.07 14.37
C PRO A 73 22.47 3.88 15.80
N SER A 74 22.50 2.62 16.27
CA SER A 74 23.26 2.29 17.46
C SER A 74 24.71 2.06 17.06
N ASP A 75 25.67 2.40 17.90
CA ASP A 75 27.11 2.30 17.64
C ASP A 75 27.61 0.90 17.21
N THR A 76 26.75 -0.13 17.37
CA THR A 76 27.08 -1.50 17.07
C THR A 76 26.33 -2.10 15.86
N CYS A 77 25.28 -1.44 15.36
CA CYS A 77 24.49 -1.89 14.23
C CYS A 77 23.81 -0.71 13.56
N ALA A 78 24.45 -0.05 12.62
CA ALA A 78 23.77 0.73 11.59
C ALA A 78 22.98 -0.24 10.70
N GLY A 79 21.95 -0.88 11.27
CA GLY A 79 21.14 -1.87 10.57
C GLY A 79 20.11 -1.15 9.73
N PHE A 80 20.20 -1.30 8.41
CA PHE A 80 19.06 -1.00 7.57
C PHE A 80 17.92 -1.91 7.96
N ILE A 81 16.81 -1.31 8.38
CA ILE A 81 15.58 -2.06 8.57
C ILE A 81 15.09 -2.45 7.18
N PHE A 82 14.84 -3.75 7.00
CA PHE A 82 14.08 -4.23 5.87
C PHE A 82 12.70 -3.56 5.89
N ASN A 83 12.45 -2.70 4.90
CA ASN A 83 11.28 -1.85 4.89
C ASN A 83 10.51 -2.01 3.57
N PRO A 84 9.63 -3.03 3.47
CA PRO A 84 8.79 -3.20 2.29
C PRO A 84 8.10 -1.89 1.94
N SER A 85 8.17 -1.46 0.66
CA SER A 85 7.70 -0.14 0.24
C SER A 85 6.21 0.05 0.49
N GLY A 86 5.86 0.93 1.44
CA GLY A 86 4.47 1.27 1.72
C GLY A 86 3.75 1.89 0.52
N HIS A 87 4.44 2.69 -0.28
CA HIS A 87 3.90 3.30 -1.50
C HIS A 87 3.49 2.26 -2.53
N VAL A 88 4.38 1.33 -2.83
CA VAL A 88 4.15 0.25 -3.80
C VAL A 88 3.03 -0.68 -3.32
N MET A 89 3.05 -1.02 -2.04
CA MET A 89 2.06 -1.89 -1.42
C MET A 89 0.65 -1.29 -1.48
N GLN A 90 0.47 -0.05 -1.03
CA GLN A 90 -0.84 0.62 -1.02
C GLN A 90 -1.38 0.82 -2.44
N SER A 91 -0.52 1.16 -3.39
CA SER A 91 -0.90 1.28 -4.79
C SER A 91 -1.40 -0.05 -5.37
N ALA A 92 -0.72 -1.15 -5.06
CA ALA A 92 -1.16 -2.48 -5.46
C ALA A 92 -2.54 -2.82 -4.88
N LEU A 93 -2.80 -2.51 -3.60
CA LEU A 93 -4.10 -2.73 -2.97
C LEU A 93 -5.22 -1.92 -3.63
N VAL A 94 -4.95 -0.65 -3.98
CA VAL A 94 -5.94 0.18 -4.70
C VAL A 94 -6.24 -0.39 -6.08
N SER A 95 -5.23 -0.84 -6.83
CA SER A 95 -5.44 -1.50 -8.12
C SER A 95 -6.29 -2.76 -7.99
N LEU A 96 -6.01 -3.61 -7.01
CA LEU A 96 -6.79 -4.82 -6.73
C LEU A 96 -8.24 -4.48 -6.37
N SER A 97 -8.45 -3.47 -5.53
CA SER A 97 -9.79 -3.00 -5.15
C SER A 97 -10.57 -2.49 -6.36
N LEU A 98 -9.96 -1.67 -7.22
CA LEU A 98 -10.57 -1.16 -8.45
C LEU A 98 -10.98 -2.29 -9.40
N ARG A 99 -10.13 -3.31 -9.56
CA ARG A 99 -10.44 -4.50 -10.38
C ARG A 99 -11.66 -5.25 -9.86
N ARG A 100 -11.85 -5.32 -8.54
CA ARG A 100 -13.02 -5.95 -7.92
C ARG A 100 -14.30 -5.13 -8.06
N THR A 101 -14.20 -3.82 -8.14
CA THR A 101 -15.37 -2.95 -8.38
C THR A 101 -16.00 -3.27 -9.74
N GLY A 102 -15.20 -3.69 -10.73
CA GLY A 102 -15.66 -4.05 -12.07
C GLY A 102 -15.98 -2.84 -12.94
N GLY A 103 -16.37 -3.12 -14.18
CA GLY A 103 -16.65 -2.09 -15.19
C GLY A 103 -15.40 -1.53 -15.88
N ALA A 104 -15.60 -0.98 -17.09
CA ALA A 104 -14.49 -0.50 -17.93
C ALA A 104 -13.71 0.65 -17.28
N ALA A 105 -14.41 1.61 -16.69
CA ALA A 105 -13.80 2.78 -16.05
C ALA A 105 -12.89 2.37 -14.87
N ALA A 106 -13.36 1.46 -14.00
CA ALA A 106 -12.57 0.96 -12.88
C ALA A 106 -11.34 0.17 -13.34
N LEU A 107 -11.48 -0.61 -14.43
CA LEU A 107 -10.36 -1.35 -15.01
C LEU A 107 -9.32 -0.41 -15.62
N HIS A 108 -9.73 0.66 -16.30
CA HIS A 108 -8.81 1.68 -16.80
C HIS A 108 -8.10 2.41 -15.65
N ALA A 109 -8.82 2.77 -14.59
CA ALA A 109 -8.23 3.37 -13.39
C ALA A 109 -7.20 2.42 -12.74
N ALA A 110 -7.51 1.12 -12.61
CA ALA A 110 -6.59 0.12 -12.08
C ALA A 110 -5.29 0.05 -12.91
N ARG A 111 -5.40 0.02 -14.25
CA ARG A 111 -4.22 0.02 -15.13
C ARG A 111 -3.38 1.28 -14.98
N LEU A 112 -4.02 2.45 -14.83
CA LEU A 112 -3.30 3.70 -14.58
C LEU A 112 -2.54 3.65 -13.25
N VAL A 113 -3.18 3.14 -12.19
CA VAL A 113 -2.53 2.93 -10.90
C VAL A 113 -1.35 1.96 -11.02
N ASP A 114 -1.49 0.86 -11.77
CA ASP A 114 -0.40 -0.09 -11.99
C ASP A 114 0.80 0.54 -12.72
N LEU A 115 0.54 1.32 -13.78
CA LEU A 115 1.60 2.03 -14.52
C LEU A 115 2.30 3.07 -13.63
N THR A 116 1.53 3.83 -12.84
CA THR A 116 2.09 4.81 -11.90
C THR A 116 2.90 4.11 -10.81
N ASN A 117 2.42 2.97 -10.31
CA ASN A 117 3.13 2.17 -9.32
C ASN A 117 4.44 1.60 -9.87
N LEU A 118 4.45 1.14 -11.12
CA LEU A 118 5.67 0.69 -11.79
C LEU A 118 6.68 1.84 -11.94
N ALA A 119 6.24 3.00 -12.40
CA ALA A 119 7.10 4.18 -12.51
C ALA A 119 7.66 4.60 -11.14
N GLN A 120 6.84 4.53 -10.08
CA GLN A 120 7.25 4.80 -8.71
C GLN A 120 8.28 3.78 -8.21
N ALA A 121 8.09 2.49 -8.48
CA ALA A 121 9.02 1.43 -8.12
C ALA A 121 10.39 1.64 -8.79
N ILE A 122 10.41 1.94 -10.09
CA ILE A 122 11.63 2.25 -10.84
C ILE A 122 12.33 3.48 -10.22
N ARG A 123 11.58 4.54 -9.92
CA ARG A 123 12.13 5.74 -9.28
C ARG A 123 12.76 5.43 -7.93
N LEU A 124 12.07 4.65 -7.08
CA LEU A 124 12.57 4.30 -5.75
C LEU A 124 13.87 3.50 -5.81
N ILE A 125 14.00 2.58 -6.77
CA ILE A 125 15.25 1.84 -7.00
C ILE A 125 16.34 2.76 -7.53
N ALA A 126 16.03 3.59 -8.53
CA ALA A 126 16.99 4.49 -9.17
C ALA A 126 17.54 5.56 -8.20
N THR A 127 16.70 6.04 -7.28
CA THR A 127 17.10 7.02 -6.24
C THR A 127 17.66 6.36 -4.97
N ARG A 128 17.81 5.03 -4.96
CA ARG A 128 18.25 4.27 -3.78
C ARG A 128 17.38 4.46 -2.55
N GLY A 129 16.11 4.87 -2.74
CA GLY A 129 15.14 4.99 -1.65
C GLY A 129 14.61 3.64 -1.15
N HIS A 130 14.73 2.59 -1.98
CA HIS A 130 14.38 1.21 -1.64
C HIS A 130 15.27 0.23 -2.39
N PHE A 131 15.45 -0.96 -1.83
CA PHE A 131 16.03 -2.09 -2.53
C PHE A 131 14.98 -2.85 -3.34
N THR A 132 15.42 -3.59 -4.35
CA THR A 132 14.50 -4.41 -5.16
C THR A 132 13.69 -5.39 -4.32
N VAL A 133 14.31 -5.95 -3.26
CA VAL A 133 13.63 -6.86 -2.31
C VAL A 133 12.48 -6.16 -1.58
N ASP A 134 12.60 -4.89 -1.23
CA ASP A 134 11.53 -4.12 -0.57
C ASP A 134 10.30 -3.96 -1.48
N ILE A 135 10.55 -3.77 -2.77
CA ILE A 135 9.49 -3.63 -3.79
C ILE A 135 8.77 -4.96 -4.00
N ILE A 136 9.53 -6.05 -4.21
CA ILE A 136 8.97 -7.38 -4.43
C ILE A 136 8.17 -7.82 -3.22
N THR A 137 8.73 -7.68 -2.02
CA THR A 137 8.04 -8.07 -0.79
C THR A 137 6.79 -7.24 -0.54
N ALA A 138 6.80 -5.93 -0.85
CA ALA A 138 5.63 -5.09 -0.74
C ALA A 138 4.46 -5.60 -1.62
N ILE A 139 4.75 -5.99 -2.87
CA ILE A 139 3.76 -6.56 -3.77
C ILE A 139 3.25 -7.91 -3.25
N LEU A 140 4.14 -8.80 -2.81
CA LEU A 140 3.75 -10.10 -2.27
C LEU A 140 2.87 -9.98 -1.02
N ILE A 141 3.22 -9.10 -0.08
CA ILE A 141 2.39 -8.81 1.09
C ILE A 141 1.01 -8.32 0.65
N ALA A 142 0.93 -7.37 -0.28
CA ALA A 142 -0.33 -6.85 -0.78
C ALA A 142 -1.21 -7.96 -1.35
N LEU A 143 -0.68 -8.81 -2.22
CA LEU A 143 -1.43 -9.89 -2.86
C LEU A 143 -1.93 -10.93 -1.85
N VAL A 144 -1.06 -11.40 -0.95
CA VAL A 144 -1.41 -12.44 0.02
C VAL A 144 -2.42 -11.94 1.04
N VAL A 145 -2.20 -10.75 1.61
CA VAL A 145 -3.10 -10.18 2.63
C VAL A 145 -4.45 -9.85 2.01
N ASP A 146 -4.46 -9.26 0.82
CA ASP A 146 -5.69 -8.92 0.12
C ASP A 146 -6.56 -10.15 -0.17
N GLU A 147 -5.96 -11.25 -0.61
CA GLU A 147 -6.69 -12.51 -0.81
C GLU A 147 -7.25 -13.08 0.50
N LYS A 148 -6.45 -13.06 1.59
CA LYS A 148 -6.88 -13.56 2.90
C LYS A 148 -8.01 -12.73 3.49
N VAL A 149 -7.91 -11.40 3.43
CA VAL A 149 -8.98 -10.51 3.89
C VAL A 149 -10.25 -10.70 3.06
N ALA A 150 -10.15 -10.80 1.74
CA ALA A 150 -11.30 -11.05 0.88
C ALA A 150 -11.95 -12.42 1.16
N ALA A 151 -11.16 -13.46 1.41
CA ALA A 151 -11.68 -14.78 1.79
C ALA A 151 -12.39 -14.74 3.15
N TRP A 152 -11.82 -14.02 4.12
CA TRP A 152 -12.43 -13.83 5.43
C TRP A 152 -13.77 -13.07 5.32
N GLN A 153 -13.83 -12.00 4.54
CA GLN A 153 -15.05 -11.24 4.31
C GLN A 153 -16.14 -12.08 3.66
N ARG A 154 -15.81 -12.92 2.67
CA ARG A 154 -16.76 -13.84 2.05
C ARG A 154 -17.33 -14.85 3.07
N LYS A 155 -16.48 -15.39 3.95
CA LYS A 155 -16.92 -16.30 5.01
C LYS A 155 -17.85 -15.60 6.02
N ALA A 156 -17.49 -14.38 6.43
CA ALA A 156 -18.30 -13.60 7.35
C ALA A 156 -19.69 -13.28 6.75
N ALA A 157 -19.73 -12.89 5.47
CA ALA A 157 -20.99 -12.65 4.76
C ALA A 157 -21.86 -13.92 4.64
N ALA A 158 -21.24 -15.07 4.39
CA ALA A 158 -21.96 -16.36 4.31
C ALA A 158 -22.46 -16.88 5.67
N ALA A 159 -21.89 -16.41 6.78
CA ALA A 159 -22.28 -16.77 8.13
C ALA A 159 -23.31 -15.79 8.73
N ALA A 160 -23.62 -14.68 8.07
CA ALA A 160 -24.63 -13.73 8.52
C ALA A 160 -26.03 -14.35 8.47
N PRO A 161 -26.90 -14.12 9.47
CA PRO A 161 -28.29 -14.56 9.44
C PRO A 161 -29.03 -14.03 8.21
N GLU A 162 -29.99 -14.82 7.68
CA GLU A 162 -30.77 -14.43 6.48
C GLU A 162 -31.55 -13.12 6.66
N GLU A 163 -31.98 -12.81 7.88
CA GLU A 163 -32.66 -11.55 8.22
C GLU A 163 -31.80 -10.31 7.98
N ASP A 164 -30.49 -10.38 8.34
CA ASP A 164 -29.56 -9.28 8.10
C ASP A 164 -29.23 -9.13 6.61
N ALA A 165 -29.19 -10.23 5.87
CA ALA A 165 -28.99 -10.23 4.43
C ALA A 165 -30.19 -9.61 3.69
N ALA A 166 -31.40 -9.88 4.12
CA ALA A 166 -32.65 -9.30 3.56
C ALA A 166 -32.74 -7.80 3.85
N ALA A 167 -32.39 -7.37 5.08
CA ALA A 167 -32.34 -5.96 5.45
C ALA A 167 -31.30 -5.17 4.65
N ALA A 168 -30.10 -5.75 4.43
CA ALA A 168 -29.06 -5.16 3.61
C ALA A 168 -29.47 -5.08 2.13
N LEU A 169 -30.22 -6.03 1.61
CA LEU A 169 -30.71 -6.03 0.23
C LEU A 169 -31.81 -4.98 0.01
N LEU A 170 -32.69 -4.77 1.01
CA LEU A 170 -33.70 -3.72 1.00
C LEU A 170 -33.06 -2.33 1.04
N ALA A 171 -32.09 -2.11 1.92
CA ALA A 171 -31.35 -0.86 2.00
C ALA A 171 -30.54 -0.53 0.71
N ALA A 172 -30.08 -1.55 -0.01
CA ALA A 172 -29.36 -1.37 -1.28
C ALA A 172 -30.29 -1.04 -2.48
N LYS A 173 -31.61 -1.26 -2.35
CA LYS A 173 -32.60 -0.92 -3.38
C LYS A 173 -33.15 0.49 -3.28
N GLU A 174 -32.93 1.15 -2.15
CA GLU A 174 -33.41 2.54 -1.91
C GLU A 174 -32.40 3.61 -2.34
N HIS A 175 -31.24 3.22 -2.88
CA HIS A 175 -30.20 4.07 -3.44
C HIS A 175 -29.90 3.73 -4.90
#